data_38aa57f10ccc10386e180e8cdbfbe9ea
#
_entry.id   38aa57f10ccc10386e180e8cdbfbe9ea
#
_cell.length_a   1.000
_cell.length_b   1.000
_cell.length_c   1.000
_cell.angle_alpha   90.00
_cell.angle_beta   90.00
_cell.angle_gamma   90.00
#
_symmetry.space_group_name_H-M   'P 1'
#
loop_
_entity.id
_entity.type
_entity.pdbx_description
1 polymer ?
#
loop_
_entity_poly.entity_id
_entity_poly.type
_entity_poly.pdbx_seq_one_letter_code
_entity_poly.pdbx_strand_id
1 'polypeptide(L)'
;MLSFTVRLRIDQKDHEKIVEILRSLTEASRREPGCVSYVPHFIEGDNATVLIYEQYKDEAALEHHRSSPHFAQYAVGGLYQLMKDRQVENLTAVA
;
A
#
# COMPACT_ATOMS: atom_id res chain seq x y z
N MET A 1 2.99 5.82 16.86
CA MET A 1 2.90 5.63 15.40
C MET A 1 2.25 4.31 15.08
N LEU A 2 1.56 4.26 13.97
CA LEU A 2 0.93 3.04 13.48
C LEU A 2 1.76 2.48 12.33
N SER A 3 2.18 1.23 12.42
CA SER A 3 2.95 0.56 11.38
C SER A 3 2.29 -0.76 11.02
N PHE A 4 2.25 -1.07 9.74
CA PHE A 4 1.72 -2.36 9.28
C PHE A 4 2.26 -2.69 7.90
N THR A 5 2.09 -3.95 7.52
CA THR A 5 2.37 -4.39 6.16
C THR A 5 1.08 -4.86 5.50
N VAL A 6 1.01 -4.66 4.19
CA VAL A 6 -0.08 -5.16 3.36
C VAL A 6 0.54 -6.07 2.31
N ARG A 7 0.12 -7.32 2.29
CA ARG A 7 0.59 -8.32 1.32
C ARG A 7 -0.54 -8.58 0.33
N LEU A 8 -0.26 -8.39 -0.95
CA LEU A 8 -1.23 -8.62 -2.02
C LEU A 8 -0.68 -9.67 -2.98
N ARG A 9 -1.52 -10.65 -3.34
CA ARG A 9 -1.20 -11.54 -4.46
C ARG A 9 -1.97 -11.06 -5.67
N ILE A 10 -1.28 -11.02 -6.82
CA ILE A 10 -1.83 -10.56 -8.09
C ILE A 10 -1.58 -11.60 -9.17
N ASP A 11 -2.23 -11.45 -10.30
CA ASP A 11 -1.90 -12.23 -11.49
C ASP A 11 -0.65 -11.64 -12.12
N GLN A 12 0.31 -12.48 -12.48
CA GLN A 12 1.57 -12.05 -13.08
C GLN A 12 1.37 -11.22 -14.37
N LYS A 13 0.30 -11.48 -15.10
CA LYS A 13 -0.03 -10.73 -16.32
C LYS A 13 -0.32 -9.25 -16.03
N ASP A 14 -0.71 -8.92 -14.80
CA ASP A 14 -1.05 -7.55 -14.38
C ASP A 14 0.13 -6.82 -13.77
N HIS A 15 1.32 -7.42 -13.74
CA HIS A 15 2.51 -6.87 -13.09
C HIS A 15 2.78 -5.40 -13.48
N GLU A 16 2.86 -5.12 -14.77
CA GLU A 16 3.15 -3.76 -15.26
C GLU A 16 2.11 -2.76 -14.83
N LYS A 17 0.84 -3.13 -14.90
CA LYS A 17 -0.27 -2.28 -14.48
C LYS A 17 -0.22 -2.01 -12.98
N ILE A 18 0.10 -3.03 -12.19
CA ILE A 18 0.27 -2.89 -10.74
C ILE A 18 1.42 -1.94 -10.41
N VAL A 19 2.54 -2.02 -11.13
CA VAL A 19 3.67 -1.09 -10.95
C VAL A 19 3.22 0.35 -11.13
N GLU A 20 2.47 0.65 -12.19
CA GLU A 20 1.97 2.01 -12.46
C GLU A 20 1.03 2.49 -11.35
N ILE A 21 0.10 1.65 -10.93
CA ILE A 21 -0.85 1.97 -9.84
C ILE A 21 -0.08 2.25 -8.55
N LEU A 22 0.86 1.39 -8.19
CA LEU A 22 1.66 1.53 -6.97
C LEU A 22 2.49 2.82 -6.99
N ARG A 23 3.08 3.18 -8.12
CA ARG A 23 3.83 4.42 -8.24
C ARG A 23 2.96 5.64 -7.97
N SER A 24 1.78 5.70 -8.59
CA SER A 24 0.85 6.81 -8.40
C SER A 24 0.34 6.90 -6.97
N LEU A 25 -0.05 5.77 -6.39
CA LEU A 25 -0.53 5.72 -5.01
C LEU A 25 0.56 6.10 -4.02
N THR A 26 1.78 5.61 -4.24
CA THR A 26 2.93 5.91 -3.39
C THR A 26 3.25 7.40 -3.40
N GLU A 27 3.34 8.03 -4.57
CA GLU A 27 3.61 9.45 -4.67
C GLU A 27 2.58 10.28 -3.92
N ALA A 28 1.31 10.00 -4.13
CA ALA A 28 0.22 10.72 -3.49
C ALA A 28 0.21 10.49 -1.97
N SER A 29 0.44 9.26 -1.53
CA SER A 29 0.45 8.91 -0.11
C SER A 29 1.60 9.61 0.63
N ARG A 30 2.77 9.69 0.02
CA ARG A 30 3.94 10.34 0.62
C ARG A 30 3.78 11.85 0.78
N ARG A 31 2.84 12.46 0.07
CA ARG A 31 2.52 13.89 0.23
C ARG A 31 1.59 14.17 1.40
N GLU A 32 0.98 13.15 1.98
CA GLU A 32 0.11 13.30 3.13
C GLU A 32 0.95 13.71 4.35
N PRO A 33 0.52 14.76 5.10
CA PRO A 33 1.31 15.24 6.23
C PRO A 33 1.55 14.20 7.32
N GLY A 34 0.62 13.27 7.48
CA GLY A 34 0.70 12.24 8.52
C GLY A 34 1.33 10.92 8.05
N CYS A 35 1.70 10.80 6.78
CA CYS A 35 2.36 9.60 6.27
C CYS A 35 3.86 9.67 6.57
N VAL A 36 4.33 8.75 7.40
CA VAL A 36 5.75 8.68 7.77
C VAL A 36 6.53 7.82 6.76
N SER A 37 5.93 6.72 6.32
CA SER A 37 6.56 5.82 5.37
C SER A 37 5.49 5.13 4.52
N TYR A 38 5.76 4.97 3.25
CA TYR A 38 4.94 4.21 2.31
C TYR A 38 5.88 3.62 1.27
N VAL A 39 6.19 2.32 1.38
CA VAL A 39 7.18 1.68 0.51
C VAL A 39 6.62 0.37 -0.03
N PRO A 40 6.17 0.36 -1.30
CA PRO A 40 5.75 -0.88 -1.94
C PRO A 40 6.95 -1.66 -2.44
N HIS A 41 6.85 -2.99 -2.35
CA HIS A 41 7.88 -3.93 -2.79
C HIS A 41 7.23 -5.05 -3.58
N PHE A 42 7.98 -5.65 -4.50
CA PHE A 42 7.71 -7.02 -4.89
C PHE A 42 8.61 -7.92 -4.06
N ILE A 43 8.14 -9.11 -3.74
CA ILE A 43 8.97 -10.12 -3.08
C ILE A 43 10.07 -10.54 -4.08
N GLU A 44 11.31 -10.53 -3.63
CA GLU A 44 12.43 -10.93 -4.48
C GLU A 44 12.22 -12.33 -5.02
N GLY A 45 12.33 -12.48 -6.34
CA GLY A 45 12.08 -13.76 -7.01
C GLY A 45 10.61 -14.07 -7.28
N ASP A 46 9.69 -13.18 -6.88
CA ASP A 46 8.25 -13.38 -7.07
C ASP A 46 7.59 -12.05 -7.48
N ASN A 47 7.37 -11.87 -8.78
CA ASN A 47 6.76 -10.65 -9.31
C ASN A 47 5.23 -10.65 -9.30
N ALA A 48 4.62 -11.59 -8.58
CA ALA A 48 3.17 -11.68 -8.39
C ALA A 48 2.75 -11.43 -6.94
N THR A 49 3.69 -11.11 -6.05
CA THR A 49 3.40 -10.79 -4.66
C THR A 49 3.96 -9.41 -4.32
N VAL A 50 3.07 -8.53 -3.87
CA VAL A 50 3.41 -7.17 -3.42
C VAL A 50 3.40 -7.13 -1.91
N LEU A 51 4.38 -6.47 -1.31
CA LEU A 51 4.41 -6.17 0.12
C LEU A 51 4.59 -4.67 0.30
N ILE A 52 3.62 -4.02 0.93
CA ILE A 52 3.66 -2.58 1.19
C ILE A 52 3.93 -2.38 2.68
N TYR A 53 5.01 -1.68 3.02
CA TYR A 53 5.23 -1.21 4.39
C TYR A 53 4.68 0.19 4.51
N GLU A 54 3.82 0.42 5.52
CA GLU A 54 3.18 1.70 5.76
C GLU A 54 3.35 2.12 7.21
N GLN A 55 3.60 3.41 7.43
CA GLN A 55 3.66 3.98 8.76
C GLN A 55 3.00 5.35 8.77
N TYR A 56 2.14 5.58 9.75
CA TYR A 56 1.41 6.84 9.93
C TYR A 56 1.63 7.36 11.35
N LYS A 57 1.55 8.69 11.52
CA LYS A 57 1.78 9.35 12.82
C LYS A 57 0.81 8.86 13.89
N ASP A 58 -0.47 8.69 13.53
CA ASP A 58 -1.55 8.35 14.44
C ASP A 58 -2.77 7.83 13.68
N GLU A 59 -3.83 7.50 14.42
CA GLU A 59 -5.10 7.02 13.85
C GLU A 59 -5.73 8.04 12.90
N ALA A 60 -5.66 9.33 13.23
CA ALA A 60 -6.23 10.37 12.38
C ALA A 60 -5.54 10.45 11.03
N ALA A 61 -4.21 10.28 11.01
CA ALA A 61 -3.43 10.25 9.76
C ALA A 61 -3.79 9.05 8.89
N LEU A 62 -3.99 7.88 9.50
CA LEU A 62 -4.41 6.68 8.78
C LEU A 62 -5.82 6.85 8.20
N GLU A 63 -6.73 7.42 8.98
CA GLU A 63 -8.09 7.70 8.53
C GLU A 63 -8.08 8.68 7.36
N HIS A 64 -7.25 9.72 7.44
CA HIS A 64 -7.07 10.68 6.35
C HIS A 64 -6.61 9.97 5.07
N HIS A 65 -5.64 9.06 5.18
CA HIS A 65 -5.15 8.26 4.05
C HIS A 65 -6.29 7.46 3.41
N ARG A 66 -7.06 6.74 4.23
CA ARG A 66 -8.15 5.89 3.75
C ARG A 66 -9.31 6.68 3.14
N SER A 67 -9.46 7.94 3.52
CA SER A 67 -10.53 8.82 3.00
C SER A 67 -10.07 9.65 1.82
N SER A 68 -8.82 9.54 1.40
CA SER A 68 -8.26 10.38 0.35
C SER A 68 -8.77 10.01 -1.04
N PRO A 69 -8.81 10.98 -1.97
CA PRO A 69 -9.16 10.71 -3.37
C PRO A 69 -8.22 9.70 -4.03
N HIS A 70 -6.93 9.77 -3.72
CA HIS A 70 -5.95 8.83 -4.30
C HIS A 70 -6.14 7.42 -3.77
N PHE A 71 -6.56 7.24 -2.51
CA PHE A 71 -6.89 5.91 -2.01
C PHE A 71 -8.09 5.33 -2.77
N ALA A 72 -9.14 6.12 -2.96
CA ALA A 72 -10.31 5.69 -3.72
C ALA A 72 -9.96 5.33 -5.16
N GLN A 73 -9.12 6.12 -5.80
CA GLN A 73 -8.75 5.93 -7.20
C GLN A 73 -7.81 4.75 -7.41
N TYR A 74 -6.73 4.66 -6.62
CA TYR A 74 -5.64 3.71 -6.86
C TYR A 74 -5.72 2.45 -6.01
N ALA A 75 -6.18 2.54 -4.76
CA ALA A 75 -6.35 1.35 -3.94
C ALA A 75 -7.68 0.67 -4.27
N VAL A 76 -8.80 1.32 -4.00
CA VAL A 76 -10.12 0.73 -4.22
C VAL A 76 -10.39 0.50 -5.70
N GLY A 77 -10.15 1.51 -6.53
CA GLY A 77 -10.40 1.45 -7.98
C GLY A 77 -9.29 0.79 -8.80
N GLY A 78 -8.16 0.45 -8.18
CA GLY A 78 -7.00 -0.13 -8.85
C GLY A 78 -6.57 -1.45 -8.26
N LEU A 79 -5.77 -1.42 -7.19
CA LEU A 79 -5.18 -2.63 -6.59
C LEU A 79 -6.24 -3.66 -6.21
N TYR A 80 -7.30 -3.23 -5.57
CA TYR A 80 -8.35 -4.14 -5.07
C TYR A 80 -9.13 -4.81 -6.20
N GLN A 81 -9.13 -4.22 -7.39
CA GLN A 81 -9.79 -4.81 -8.56
C GLN A 81 -8.94 -5.91 -9.21
N LEU A 82 -7.64 -5.91 -8.94
CA LEU A 82 -6.68 -6.84 -9.55
C LEU A 82 -6.12 -7.85 -8.55
N MET A 83 -6.26 -7.62 -7.26
CA MET A 83 -5.73 -8.53 -6.24
C MET A 83 -6.53 -9.82 -6.16
N LYS A 84 -5.82 -10.92 -5.92
CA LYS A 84 -6.40 -12.24 -5.66
C LYS A 84 -6.56 -12.50 -4.17
N ASP A 85 -5.70 -11.89 -3.35
CA ASP A 85 -5.64 -12.10 -1.92
C ASP A 85 -5.02 -10.89 -1.24
N ARG A 86 -5.41 -10.63 -0.01
CA ARG A 86 -4.91 -9.49 0.77
C ARG A 86 -4.75 -9.91 2.22
N GLN A 87 -3.56 -9.69 2.77
CA GLN A 87 -3.25 -9.95 4.17
C GLN A 87 -2.60 -8.72 4.79
N VAL A 88 -3.04 -8.34 5.97
CA VAL A 88 -2.49 -7.20 6.71
C VAL A 88 -1.91 -7.71 8.01
N GLU A 89 -0.67 -7.28 8.32
CA GLU A 89 -0.03 -7.56 9.59
C GLU A 89 0.26 -6.24 10.30
N ASN A 90 -0.39 -6.03 11.45
CA ASN A 90 -0.10 -4.86 12.28
C ASN A 90 1.18 -5.11 13.05
N LEU A 91 2.02 -4.08 13.13
CA LEU A 91 3.36 -4.17 13.72
C LEU A 91 3.46 -3.32 14.96
N THR A 92 4.26 -3.77 15.91
CA THR A 92 4.65 -2.98 17.08
C THR A 92 6.17 -2.85 17.07
N ALA A 93 6.65 -1.60 17.01
CA ALA A 93 8.09 -1.37 17.05
C ALA A 93 8.67 -1.77 18.41
N VAL A 94 9.82 -2.43 18.37
CA VAL A 94 10.54 -2.85 19.58
C VAL A 94 11.45 -1.73 20.10
N ALA A 95 11.88 -0.86 19.20
CA ALA A 95 12.77 0.24 19.55
C ALA A 95 12.43 1.50 18.78
#